data_f1ba1db23820a3a399f57eecaa685094
#
_entry.id   f1ba1db23820a3a399f57eecaa685094
#
_cell.length_a   1.000
_cell.length_b   1.000
_cell.length_c   1.000
_cell.angle_alpha   90.00
_cell.angle_beta   90.00
_cell.angle_gamma   90.00
#
_symmetry.space_group_name_H-M   'P 1'
#
loop_
_entity.id
_entity.type
_entity.pdbx_description
1 polymer ?
#
loop_
_entity_poly.entity_id
_entity_poly.type
_entity_poly.pdbx_seq_one_letter_code
_entity_poly.pdbx_strand_id
1 'polypeptide(L)'
;MTDDIADNTTDNDHNSHQALDPKALPNFDTMPNVALMDTSHVDKDQPPFILVDGSYYLFRTYHALPKTMQNSQGLITNAIRGTLNALLKLMRRYHPTHMAVCFDTKSPTFRHHMSADYKAARPPIDVELVEQIPYIHRLVTALGIPLLRIEGAEADDIIGTLAHRAVEQGHHVVISTGDKDMMQLVNDCVILEDSFTGKVTDTPAVIDKFGINPNQMIDFLTLMGDASDGIKGVPGIGKKTAKDLLVEYGDIENMLKHIGFIKGRGAKGLIEHADDIPFNRKLATIVTNLAIGQDWNDLKINTDPCAHIDELRDLYNELEFRNELASLDHPNHPANGSKSVADSQADTESQAQVAKSLQSTKSDSIKDSTNH
;
A
#
# COMPACT_ATOMS: atom_id res chain seq x y z
N MET A 1 -35.85 11.53 -14.84
CA MET A 1 -35.94 10.10 -15.12
C MET A 1 -34.52 9.59 -14.95
N THR A 2 -34.24 9.11 -13.78
CA THR A 2 -32.94 8.55 -13.38
C THR A 2 -33.14 7.04 -13.39
N ASP A 3 -32.61 6.39 -14.41
CA ASP A 3 -32.61 4.94 -14.50
C ASP A 3 -31.60 4.34 -13.54
N ASP A 4 -32.10 3.68 -12.52
CA ASP A 4 -31.40 2.77 -11.66
C ASP A 4 -30.90 1.59 -12.49
N ILE A 5 -29.60 1.54 -12.79
CA ILE A 5 -28.97 0.32 -13.28
C ILE A 5 -28.78 -0.57 -12.05
N ALA A 6 -29.73 -1.46 -11.84
CA ALA A 6 -29.63 -2.52 -10.86
C ALA A 6 -28.46 -3.45 -11.23
N ASP A 7 -27.48 -3.48 -10.38
CA ASP A 7 -26.36 -4.42 -10.40
C ASP A 7 -26.89 -5.81 -10.01
N ASN A 8 -27.19 -6.63 -11.01
CA ASN A 8 -27.71 -7.97 -10.86
C ASN A 8 -26.61 -8.99 -11.18
N THR A 9 -25.48 -8.89 -10.47
CA THR A 9 -24.50 -9.96 -10.41
C THR A 9 -24.78 -10.81 -9.17
N THR A 10 -25.25 -12.03 -9.40
CA THR A 10 -25.37 -13.07 -8.38
C THR A 10 -23.95 -13.49 -7.98
N ASP A 11 -23.38 -12.75 -7.04
CA ASP A 11 -22.07 -13.04 -6.43
C ASP A 11 -22.21 -14.26 -5.50
N ASN A 12 -21.74 -15.41 -5.99
CA ASN A 12 -21.35 -16.54 -5.15
C ASN A 12 -19.91 -16.33 -4.67
N ASP A 13 -19.61 -15.17 -4.13
CA ASP A 13 -18.27 -14.86 -3.59
C ASP A 13 -18.26 -15.04 -2.08
N HIS A 14 -17.37 -15.93 -1.63
CA HIS A 14 -16.97 -16.05 -0.23
C HIS A 14 -16.20 -14.80 0.30
N ASN A 15 -16.41 -13.66 -0.31
CA ASN A 15 -15.91 -12.39 0.15
C ASN A 15 -16.93 -11.83 1.15
N SER A 16 -16.70 -12.04 2.44
CA SER A 16 -17.47 -11.40 3.50
C SER A 16 -17.40 -9.88 3.29
N HIS A 17 -18.49 -9.29 2.77
CA HIS A 17 -18.64 -7.84 2.71
C HIS A 17 -18.72 -7.31 4.14
N GLN A 18 -17.57 -7.15 4.78
CA GLN A 18 -17.47 -6.45 6.04
C GLN A 18 -17.57 -4.95 5.74
N ALA A 19 -18.54 -4.29 6.35
CA ALA A 19 -18.66 -2.83 6.32
C ALA A 19 -18.29 -2.29 7.69
N LEU A 20 -17.44 -1.28 7.70
CA LEU A 20 -17.17 -0.50 8.90
C LEU A 20 -18.14 0.69 8.94
N ASP A 21 -18.54 1.11 10.15
CA ASP A 21 -19.28 2.37 10.27
C ASP A 21 -18.36 3.54 9.88
N PRO A 22 -18.62 4.22 8.76
CA PRO A 22 -17.74 5.29 8.29
C PRO A 22 -17.76 6.51 9.21
N LYS A 23 -18.70 6.59 10.18
CA LYS A 23 -18.77 7.65 11.20
C LYS A 23 -18.00 7.27 12.46
N ALA A 24 -17.69 5.99 12.66
CA ALA A 24 -16.92 5.56 13.81
C ALA A 24 -15.45 5.97 13.60
N LEU A 25 -14.93 6.80 14.49
CA LEU A 25 -13.52 7.17 14.46
C LEU A 25 -12.68 6.00 14.98
N PRO A 26 -11.57 5.67 14.30
CA PRO A 26 -10.57 4.75 14.83
C PRO A 26 -10.06 5.24 16.20
N ASN A 27 -9.66 4.30 17.05
CA ASN A 27 -9.03 4.67 18.31
C ASN A 27 -7.55 5.01 18.06
N PHE A 28 -7.26 6.28 17.81
CA PHE A 28 -5.90 6.77 17.55
C PHE A 28 -5.01 6.71 18.80
N ASP A 29 -5.57 6.74 20.01
CA ASP A 29 -4.79 6.78 21.26
C ASP A 29 -4.14 5.42 21.58
N THR A 30 -4.75 4.33 21.11
CA THR A 30 -4.24 2.96 21.30
C THR A 30 -3.71 2.34 20.03
N MET A 31 -3.63 3.12 18.96
CA MET A 31 -3.20 2.63 17.65
C MET A 31 -1.70 2.34 17.64
N PRO A 32 -1.29 1.11 17.26
CA PRO A 32 0.12 0.78 17.16
C PRO A 32 0.81 1.59 16.06
N ASN A 33 2.01 2.07 16.34
CA ASN A 33 2.87 2.64 15.31
C ASN A 33 3.77 1.54 14.74
N VAL A 34 3.45 1.08 13.52
CA VAL A 34 4.18 -0.01 12.85
C VAL A 34 5.69 0.30 12.75
N ALA A 35 6.06 1.56 12.50
CA ALA A 35 7.46 1.95 12.39
C ALA A 35 8.27 1.82 13.72
N LEU A 36 7.59 1.64 14.86
CA LEU A 36 8.21 1.48 16.18
C LEU A 36 8.05 0.07 16.76
N MET A 37 7.48 -0.88 16.02
CA MET A 37 7.27 -2.23 16.52
C MET A 37 8.60 -2.95 16.77
N ASP A 38 8.62 -3.81 17.80
CA ASP A 38 9.69 -4.79 17.99
C ASP A 38 9.61 -5.84 16.87
N THR A 39 10.68 -5.97 16.13
CA THR A 39 10.78 -6.88 14.98
C THR A 39 11.77 -8.02 15.23
N SER A 40 12.30 -8.14 16.45
CA SER A 40 13.32 -9.14 16.79
C SER A 40 12.85 -10.59 16.67
N HIS A 41 11.54 -10.82 16.77
CA HIS A 41 10.89 -12.14 16.67
C HIS A 41 10.52 -12.53 15.23
N VAL A 42 10.69 -11.65 14.25
CA VAL A 42 10.27 -11.88 12.86
C VAL A 42 11.27 -12.77 12.13
N ASP A 43 10.77 -13.86 11.53
CA ASP A 43 11.56 -14.74 10.67
C ASP A 43 11.68 -14.18 9.25
N LYS A 44 12.86 -13.65 8.93
CA LYS A 44 13.17 -13.05 7.62
C LYS A 44 13.59 -14.09 6.57
N ASP A 45 13.74 -15.34 6.94
CA ASP A 45 14.11 -16.42 6.01
C ASP A 45 12.86 -17.04 5.34
N GLN A 46 11.66 -16.77 5.85
CA GLN A 46 10.40 -17.14 5.21
C GLN A 46 10.05 -16.20 4.05
N PRO A 47 9.25 -16.66 3.04
CA PRO A 47 8.71 -15.76 2.03
C PRO A 47 7.91 -14.62 2.66
N PRO A 48 8.06 -13.37 2.16
CA PRO A 48 7.33 -12.25 2.73
C PRO A 48 5.82 -12.34 2.48
N PHE A 49 5.05 -11.74 3.37
CA PHE A 49 3.67 -11.41 3.09
C PHE A 49 3.61 -10.21 2.13
N ILE A 50 2.93 -10.36 1.00
CA ILE A 50 2.83 -9.30 0.00
C ILE A 50 1.48 -8.61 0.12
N LEU A 51 1.50 -7.31 0.41
CA LEU A 51 0.33 -6.44 0.39
C LEU A 51 0.43 -5.49 -0.80
N VAL A 52 -0.58 -5.51 -1.66
CA VAL A 52 -0.60 -4.69 -2.87
C VAL A 52 -1.65 -3.59 -2.73
N ASP A 53 -1.21 -2.36 -2.94
CA ASP A 53 -2.09 -1.22 -3.12
C ASP A 53 -2.70 -1.27 -4.52
N GLY A 54 -3.89 -1.87 -4.60
CA GLY A 54 -4.63 -2.05 -5.84
C GLY A 54 -5.09 -0.73 -6.44
N SER A 55 -5.46 0.24 -5.60
CA SER A 55 -5.86 1.57 -6.04
C SER A 55 -4.70 2.31 -6.70
N TYR A 56 -3.51 2.27 -6.11
CA TYR A 56 -2.30 2.80 -6.76
C TYR A 56 -2.01 2.12 -8.10
N TYR A 57 -2.17 0.78 -8.18
CA TYR A 57 -1.95 0.03 -9.41
C TYR A 57 -2.90 0.46 -10.52
N LEU A 58 -4.19 0.64 -10.22
CA LEU A 58 -5.19 1.12 -11.18
C LEU A 58 -4.75 2.42 -11.84
N PHE A 59 -4.49 3.44 -11.04
CA PHE A 59 -4.13 4.76 -11.55
C PHE A 59 -2.76 4.74 -12.21
N ARG A 60 -1.77 4.09 -11.61
CA ARG A 60 -0.40 4.03 -12.14
C ARG A 60 -0.35 3.40 -13.53
N THR A 61 -1.01 2.27 -13.72
CA THR A 61 -0.99 1.55 -14.99
C THR A 61 -1.82 2.24 -16.07
N TYR A 62 -2.98 2.77 -15.68
CA TYR A 62 -3.84 3.51 -16.60
C TYR A 62 -3.14 4.74 -17.21
N HIS A 63 -2.42 5.50 -16.39
CA HIS A 63 -1.73 6.70 -16.86
C HIS A 63 -0.35 6.41 -17.48
N ALA A 64 0.28 5.29 -17.16
CA ALA A 64 1.61 4.96 -17.66
C ALA A 64 1.58 4.25 -19.02
N LEU A 65 0.51 3.53 -19.33
CA LEU A 65 0.39 2.72 -20.54
C LEU A 65 -0.53 3.36 -21.58
N PRO A 66 -0.28 3.12 -22.89
CA PRO A 66 -1.07 3.75 -23.94
C PRO A 66 -2.54 3.31 -23.92
N LYS A 67 -3.47 4.26 -24.05
CA LYS A 67 -4.92 4.00 -24.21
C LYS A 67 -5.27 3.33 -25.55
N THR A 68 -4.31 3.19 -26.46
CA THR A 68 -4.46 2.40 -27.69
C THR A 68 -4.46 0.89 -27.46
N MET A 69 -4.13 0.44 -26.25
CA MET A 69 -4.25 -0.96 -25.84
C MET A 69 -5.72 -1.26 -25.59
N GLN A 70 -6.37 -1.91 -26.55
CA GLN A 70 -7.79 -2.26 -26.49
C GLN A 70 -8.04 -3.62 -27.13
N ASN A 71 -9.13 -4.29 -26.73
CA ASN A 71 -9.61 -5.48 -27.40
C ASN A 71 -10.42 -5.11 -28.67
N SER A 72 -10.86 -6.11 -29.48
CA SER A 72 -11.63 -5.89 -30.71
C SER A 72 -13.01 -5.28 -30.50
N GLN A 73 -13.52 -5.30 -29.25
CA GLN A 73 -14.79 -4.69 -28.85
C GLN A 73 -14.64 -3.23 -28.41
N GLY A 74 -13.41 -2.69 -28.39
CA GLY A 74 -13.14 -1.31 -28.01
C GLY A 74 -12.90 -1.08 -26.52
N LEU A 75 -12.92 -2.13 -25.69
CA LEU A 75 -12.56 -2.01 -24.27
C LEU A 75 -11.07 -1.69 -24.16
N ILE A 76 -10.75 -0.57 -23.50
CA ILE A 76 -9.36 -0.22 -23.17
C ILE A 76 -8.85 -1.19 -22.09
N THR A 77 -7.67 -1.79 -22.30
CA THR A 77 -7.14 -2.87 -21.47
C THR A 77 -5.77 -2.53 -20.83
N ASN A 78 -5.35 -1.29 -20.95
CA ASN A 78 -4.02 -0.86 -20.47
C ASN A 78 -3.83 -1.06 -18.96
N ALA A 79 -4.81 -0.66 -18.14
CA ALA A 79 -4.74 -0.83 -16.69
C ALA A 79 -4.81 -2.31 -16.30
N ILE A 80 -5.64 -3.11 -16.97
CA ILE A 80 -5.76 -4.56 -16.73
C ILE A 80 -4.41 -5.25 -17.01
N ARG A 81 -3.84 -4.99 -18.19
CA ARG A 81 -2.56 -5.60 -18.59
C ARG A 81 -1.40 -5.16 -17.69
N GLY A 82 -1.37 -3.87 -17.33
CA GLY A 82 -0.33 -3.34 -16.43
C GLY A 82 -0.39 -3.96 -15.04
N THR A 83 -1.59 -4.10 -14.49
CA THR A 83 -1.82 -4.75 -13.20
C THR A 83 -1.43 -6.23 -13.24
N LEU A 84 -1.86 -6.97 -14.27
CA LEU A 84 -1.47 -8.37 -14.46
C LEU A 84 0.04 -8.54 -14.44
N ASN A 85 0.76 -7.76 -15.26
CA ASN A 85 2.21 -7.87 -15.36
C ASN A 85 2.91 -7.56 -14.03
N ALA A 86 2.43 -6.57 -13.29
CA ALA A 86 2.98 -6.22 -12.00
C ALA A 86 2.74 -7.30 -10.94
N LEU A 87 1.54 -7.90 -10.88
CA LEU A 87 1.22 -9.01 -9.98
C LEU A 87 2.07 -10.25 -10.30
N LEU A 88 2.14 -10.65 -11.57
CA LEU A 88 2.97 -11.78 -11.99
C LEU A 88 4.46 -11.56 -11.69
N LYS A 89 4.95 -10.32 -11.80
CA LYS A 89 6.33 -9.96 -11.43
C LYS A 89 6.57 -10.15 -9.93
N LEU A 90 5.65 -9.69 -9.07
CA LEU A 90 5.73 -9.90 -7.62
C LEU A 90 5.72 -11.39 -7.26
N MET A 91 4.78 -12.16 -7.83
CA MET A 91 4.67 -13.59 -7.58
C MET A 91 5.95 -14.34 -7.99
N ARG A 92 6.54 -14.01 -9.14
CA ARG A 92 7.82 -14.60 -9.58
C ARG A 92 9.00 -14.18 -8.71
N ARG A 93 9.03 -12.92 -8.26
CA ARG A 93 10.14 -12.39 -7.49
C ARG A 93 10.20 -12.95 -6.07
N TYR A 94 9.06 -12.98 -5.39
CA TYR A 94 9.00 -13.29 -3.97
C TYR A 94 8.54 -14.72 -3.67
N HIS A 95 7.94 -15.40 -4.65
CA HIS A 95 7.29 -16.71 -4.44
C HIS A 95 6.42 -16.74 -3.17
N PRO A 96 5.54 -15.75 -2.99
CA PRO A 96 4.82 -15.59 -1.73
C PRO A 96 3.84 -16.74 -1.52
N THR A 97 3.69 -17.16 -0.28
CA THR A 97 2.60 -18.07 0.13
C THR A 97 1.34 -17.31 0.48
N HIS A 98 1.49 -16.06 0.92
CA HIS A 98 0.42 -15.18 1.33
C HIS A 98 0.55 -13.82 0.65
N MET A 99 -0.55 -13.36 0.10
CA MET A 99 -0.63 -12.09 -0.64
C MET A 99 -2.05 -11.57 -0.57
N ALA A 100 -2.24 -10.26 -0.59
CA ALA A 100 -3.54 -9.65 -0.77
C ALA A 100 -3.44 -8.39 -1.63
N VAL A 101 -4.50 -8.12 -2.41
CA VAL A 101 -4.65 -6.85 -3.14
C VAL A 101 -5.78 -6.06 -2.49
N CYS A 102 -5.49 -4.86 -2.01
CA CYS A 102 -6.43 -4.00 -1.32
C CYS A 102 -6.88 -2.87 -2.25
N PHE A 103 -8.19 -2.62 -2.29
CA PHE A 103 -8.77 -1.54 -3.10
C PHE A 103 -9.64 -0.63 -2.23
N ASP A 104 -9.66 0.65 -2.59
CA ASP A 104 -10.65 1.58 -2.09
C ASP A 104 -12.06 1.20 -2.56
N THR A 105 -13.04 1.59 -1.77
CA THR A 105 -14.45 1.52 -2.14
C THR A 105 -14.98 2.91 -2.52
N LYS A 106 -16.19 2.97 -3.07
CA LYS A 106 -16.87 4.25 -3.36
C LYS A 106 -17.44 4.91 -2.10
N SER A 107 -17.51 4.16 -1.00
CA SER A 107 -18.13 4.62 0.24
C SER A 107 -17.26 5.67 0.93
N PRO A 108 -17.86 6.69 1.53
CA PRO A 108 -17.14 7.63 2.36
C PRO A 108 -16.44 6.90 3.52
N THR A 109 -15.25 7.37 3.88
CA THR A 109 -14.49 6.88 5.03
C THR A 109 -14.62 7.85 6.19
N PHE A 110 -14.11 7.48 7.37
CA PHE A 110 -14.11 8.37 8.52
C PHE A 110 -13.43 9.72 8.23
N ARG A 111 -12.39 9.76 7.36
CA ARG A 111 -11.72 11.00 6.97
C ARG A 111 -12.64 11.94 6.22
N HIS A 112 -13.51 11.43 5.35
CA HIS A 112 -14.54 12.24 4.67
C HIS A 112 -15.56 12.81 5.65
N HIS A 113 -15.88 12.07 6.71
CA HIS A 113 -16.77 12.59 7.77
C HIS A 113 -16.07 13.58 8.71
N MET A 114 -14.75 13.45 8.90
CA MET A 114 -13.97 14.41 9.67
C MET A 114 -13.78 15.73 8.93
N SER A 115 -13.53 15.68 7.62
CA SER A 115 -13.19 16.86 6.81
C SER A 115 -13.88 16.84 5.46
N ALA A 116 -14.69 17.85 5.18
CA ALA A 116 -15.30 18.03 3.86
C ALA A 116 -14.24 18.37 2.77
N ASP A 117 -13.08 18.86 3.16
CA ASP A 117 -11.98 19.20 2.24
C ASP A 117 -11.17 17.95 1.85
N TYR A 118 -11.32 16.81 2.59
CA TYR A 118 -10.52 15.60 2.39
C TYR A 118 -10.79 15.00 1.01
N LYS A 119 -9.74 14.91 0.18
CA LYS A 119 -9.76 14.44 -1.22
C LYS A 119 -10.79 15.14 -2.14
N ALA A 120 -11.43 16.23 -1.68
CA ALA A 120 -12.50 16.94 -2.41
C ALA A 120 -12.02 17.55 -3.74
N ALA A 121 -10.73 17.91 -3.83
CA ALA A 121 -10.14 18.47 -5.05
C ALA A 121 -9.70 17.41 -6.08
N ARG A 122 -9.80 16.13 -5.76
CA ARG A 122 -9.42 15.06 -6.70
C ARG A 122 -10.41 15.04 -7.88
N PRO A 123 -9.91 14.97 -9.13
CA PRO A 123 -10.81 14.83 -10.28
C PRO A 123 -11.56 13.51 -10.23
N PRO A 124 -12.73 13.42 -10.86
CA PRO A 124 -13.45 12.16 -11.01
C PRO A 124 -12.59 11.14 -11.78
N ILE A 125 -12.80 9.87 -11.49
CA ILE A 125 -12.10 8.77 -12.19
C ILE A 125 -12.60 8.75 -13.65
N ASP A 126 -11.68 8.59 -14.61
CA ASP A 126 -12.01 8.44 -16.03
C ASP A 126 -12.94 7.24 -16.24
N VAL A 127 -13.98 7.40 -17.05
CA VAL A 127 -14.96 6.35 -17.35
C VAL A 127 -14.26 5.09 -17.90
N GLU A 128 -13.30 5.27 -18.78
CA GLU A 128 -12.49 4.18 -19.37
C GLU A 128 -11.68 3.40 -18.31
N LEU A 129 -11.31 4.01 -17.18
CA LEU A 129 -10.69 3.29 -16.07
C LEU A 129 -11.74 2.57 -15.24
N VAL A 130 -12.90 3.20 -15.01
CA VAL A 130 -14.02 2.58 -14.27
C VAL A 130 -14.45 1.28 -14.96
N GLU A 131 -14.54 1.25 -16.30
CA GLU A 131 -14.86 0.06 -17.08
C GLU A 131 -13.85 -1.08 -16.90
N GLN A 132 -12.58 -0.78 -16.59
CA GLN A 132 -11.54 -1.80 -16.39
C GLN A 132 -11.53 -2.40 -14.96
N ILE A 133 -12.10 -1.71 -13.97
CA ILE A 133 -12.06 -2.15 -12.56
C ILE A 133 -12.64 -3.56 -12.36
N PRO A 134 -13.84 -3.91 -12.90
CA PRO A 134 -14.38 -5.26 -12.72
C PRO A 134 -13.48 -6.36 -13.29
N TYR A 135 -12.84 -6.10 -14.42
CA TYR A 135 -11.89 -7.04 -15.04
C TYR A 135 -10.64 -7.22 -14.18
N ILE A 136 -10.15 -6.15 -13.56
CA ILE A 136 -8.99 -6.22 -12.66
C ILE A 136 -9.33 -7.02 -11.40
N HIS A 137 -10.54 -6.84 -10.85
CA HIS A 137 -11.00 -7.64 -9.71
C HIS A 137 -11.10 -9.11 -10.08
N ARG A 138 -11.75 -9.45 -11.20
CA ARG A 138 -11.81 -10.83 -11.71
C ARG A 138 -10.42 -11.41 -11.94
N LEU A 139 -9.50 -10.62 -12.49
CA LEU A 139 -8.11 -11.03 -12.71
C LEU A 139 -7.40 -11.39 -11.41
N VAL A 140 -7.51 -10.56 -10.38
CA VAL A 140 -6.89 -10.80 -9.07
C VAL A 140 -7.39 -12.10 -8.47
N THR A 141 -8.72 -12.29 -8.44
CA THR A 141 -9.34 -13.51 -7.88
C THR A 141 -9.02 -14.75 -8.73
N ALA A 142 -9.01 -14.61 -10.05
CA ALA A 142 -8.65 -15.71 -10.96
C ALA A 142 -7.15 -16.10 -10.87
N LEU A 143 -6.28 -15.20 -10.40
CA LEU A 143 -4.90 -15.54 -10.04
C LEU A 143 -4.77 -16.25 -8.69
N GLY A 144 -5.89 -16.52 -8.00
CA GLY A 144 -5.92 -17.11 -6.67
C GLY A 144 -5.47 -16.16 -5.56
N ILE A 145 -5.42 -14.86 -5.81
CA ILE A 145 -4.98 -13.86 -4.85
C ILE A 145 -6.20 -13.29 -4.11
N PRO A 146 -6.22 -13.31 -2.77
CA PRO A 146 -7.24 -12.62 -1.99
C PRO A 146 -7.35 -11.14 -2.34
N LEU A 147 -8.59 -10.70 -2.59
CA LEU A 147 -8.93 -9.32 -2.89
C LEU A 147 -9.72 -8.74 -1.72
N LEU A 148 -9.27 -7.61 -1.18
CA LEU A 148 -9.91 -6.95 -0.05
C LEU A 148 -10.47 -5.58 -0.46
N ARG A 149 -11.75 -5.40 -0.13
CA ARG A 149 -12.48 -4.14 -0.25
C ARG A 149 -13.40 -4.04 0.95
N ILE A 150 -13.17 -3.04 1.78
CA ILE A 150 -13.94 -2.88 3.04
C ILE A 150 -14.64 -1.53 3.00
N GLU A 151 -15.95 -1.56 3.04
CA GLU A 151 -16.76 -0.34 3.07
C GLU A 151 -16.41 0.50 4.31
N GLY A 152 -16.21 1.80 4.10
CA GLY A 152 -15.84 2.73 5.17
C GLY A 152 -14.34 2.77 5.53
N ALA A 153 -13.50 1.94 4.89
CA ALA A 153 -12.04 1.97 5.03
C ALA A 153 -11.37 2.35 3.70
N GLU A 154 -10.18 2.92 3.79
CA GLU A 154 -9.28 3.11 2.65
C GLU A 154 -8.34 1.90 2.50
N ALA A 155 -7.87 1.63 1.28
CA ALA A 155 -6.91 0.56 1.01
C ALA A 155 -5.67 0.67 1.91
N ASP A 156 -5.20 1.89 2.15
CA ASP A 156 -4.06 2.20 3.01
C ASP A 156 -4.24 1.71 4.44
N ASP A 157 -5.45 1.91 5.00
CA ASP A 157 -5.79 1.51 6.37
C ASP A 157 -5.90 -0.03 6.48
N ILE A 158 -6.43 -0.68 5.43
CA ILE A 158 -6.46 -2.15 5.35
C ILE A 158 -5.03 -2.68 5.33
N ILE A 159 -4.18 -2.14 4.46
CA ILE A 159 -2.77 -2.51 4.34
C ILE A 159 -2.03 -2.27 5.65
N GLY A 160 -2.18 -1.11 6.27
CA GLY A 160 -1.56 -0.78 7.54
C GLY A 160 -1.95 -1.73 8.67
N THR A 161 -3.24 -2.09 8.74
CA THR A 161 -3.75 -3.03 9.74
C THR A 161 -3.20 -4.44 9.53
N LEU A 162 -3.19 -4.93 8.29
CA LEU A 162 -2.67 -6.25 7.96
C LEU A 162 -1.16 -6.34 8.14
N ALA A 163 -0.42 -5.28 7.78
CA ALA A 163 1.02 -5.21 8.01
C ALA A 163 1.35 -5.27 9.51
N HIS A 164 0.61 -4.51 10.34
CA HIS A 164 0.75 -4.57 11.79
C HIS A 164 0.54 -5.99 12.33
N ARG A 165 -0.60 -6.63 11.99
CA ARG A 165 -0.93 -7.99 12.46
C ARG A 165 0.08 -9.03 12.01
N ALA A 166 0.56 -8.94 10.76
CA ALA A 166 1.56 -9.85 10.23
C ALA A 166 2.89 -9.75 10.99
N VAL A 167 3.35 -8.52 11.30
CA VAL A 167 4.56 -8.32 12.11
C VAL A 167 4.38 -8.87 13.52
N GLU A 168 3.23 -8.64 14.17
CA GLU A 168 2.93 -9.25 15.48
C GLU A 168 2.97 -10.77 15.46
N GLN A 169 2.58 -11.39 14.33
CA GLN A 169 2.60 -12.84 14.12
C GLN A 169 3.98 -13.38 13.66
N GLY A 170 4.98 -12.52 13.56
CA GLY A 170 6.34 -12.93 13.23
C GLY A 170 6.65 -12.98 11.72
N HIS A 171 5.86 -12.32 10.88
CA HIS A 171 6.05 -12.28 9.43
C HIS A 171 6.63 -10.94 8.96
N HIS A 172 7.55 -10.97 8.02
CA HIS A 172 7.95 -9.75 7.35
C HIS A 172 7.04 -9.44 6.15
N VAL A 173 6.93 -8.16 5.81
CA VAL A 173 5.93 -7.65 4.87
C VAL A 173 6.60 -6.83 3.78
N VAL A 174 6.17 -7.04 2.54
CA VAL A 174 6.46 -6.16 1.40
C VAL A 174 5.16 -5.51 0.98
N ILE A 175 5.07 -4.19 1.13
CA ILE A 175 3.94 -3.40 0.62
C ILE A 175 4.29 -2.92 -0.77
N SER A 176 3.54 -3.37 -1.78
CA SER A 176 3.77 -2.96 -3.16
C SER A 176 2.94 -1.74 -3.52
N THR A 177 3.59 -0.60 -3.45
CA THR A 177 3.02 0.73 -3.72
C THR A 177 4.10 1.74 -4.08
N GLY A 178 3.74 2.82 -4.74
CA GLY A 178 4.60 4.00 -4.92
C GLY A 178 4.17 5.18 -4.04
N ASP A 179 3.15 4.99 -3.20
CA ASP A 179 2.65 6.05 -2.34
C ASP A 179 3.67 6.38 -1.23
N LYS A 180 3.94 7.68 -1.09
CA LYS A 180 4.86 8.19 -0.07
C LYS A 180 4.31 8.06 1.35
N ASP A 181 2.99 8.05 1.49
CA ASP A 181 2.35 8.07 2.79
C ASP A 181 2.49 6.73 3.50
N MET A 182 2.60 5.63 2.73
CA MET A 182 2.93 4.31 3.24
C MET A 182 4.32 4.21 3.90
N MET A 183 5.22 5.22 3.69
CA MET A 183 6.53 5.22 4.34
C MET A 183 6.45 5.36 5.86
N GLN A 184 5.31 5.79 6.40
CA GLN A 184 5.05 5.78 7.85
C GLN A 184 4.94 4.36 8.45
N LEU A 185 4.80 3.33 7.61
CA LEU A 185 4.73 1.93 8.02
C LEU A 185 6.09 1.22 7.96
N VAL A 186 7.11 1.85 7.37
CA VAL A 186 8.42 1.23 7.15
C VAL A 186 9.15 0.99 8.45
N ASN A 187 9.71 -0.22 8.60
CA ASN A 187 10.62 -0.61 9.67
C ASN A 187 11.56 -1.73 9.18
N ASP A 188 12.23 -2.43 10.10
CA ASP A 188 13.16 -3.52 9.76
C ASP A 188 12.48 -4.75 9.14
N CYS A 189 11.16 -4.89 9.24
CA CYS A 189 10.37 -6.01 8.74
C CYS A 189 9.27 -5.61 7.76
N VAL A 190 9.02 -4.31 7.60
CA VAL A 190 8.08 -3.77 6.62
C VAL A 190 8.84 -2.86 5.65
N ILE A 191 8.87 -3.24 4.39
CA ILE A 191 9.47 -2.44 3.32
C ILE A 191 8.44 -2.14 2.23
N LEU A 192 8.66 -1.05 1.48
CA LEU A 192 7.86 -0.75 0.30
C LEU A 192 8.62 -1.17 -0.96
N GLU A 193 7.88 -1.61 -1.97
CA GLU A 193 8.41 -1.82 -3.31
C GLU A 193 7.46 -1.23 -4.37
N ASP A 194 7.98 -0.36 -5.18
CA ASP A 194 7.32 0.02 -6.44
C ASP A 194 7.63 -1.07 -7.49
N SER A 195 6.68 -1.97 -7.74
CA SER A 195 6.85 -3.09 -8.67
C SER A 195 7.08 -2.66 -10.13
N PHE A 196 6.71 -1.43 -10.50
CA PHE A 196 6.91 -0.90 -11.85
C PHE A 196 8.36 -0.48 -12.08
N THR A 197 8.98 0.15 -11.09
CA THR A 197 10.38 0.59 -11.16
C THR A 197 11.35 -0.38 -10.52
N GLY A 198 10.87 -1.30 -9.68
CA GLY A 198 11.69 -2.20 -8.86
C GLY A 198 12.36 -1.51 -7.68
N LYS A 199 12.00 -0.25 -7.39
CA LYS A 199 12.59 0.51 -6.31
C LYS A 199 12.08 0.01 -4.96
N VAL A 200 13.00 -0.41 -4.11
CA VAL A 200 12.74 -0.74 -2.71
C VAL A 200 12.94 0.50 -1.84
N THR A 201 12.06 0.68 -0.86
CA THR A 201 12.15 1.74 0.15
C THR A 201 12.11 1.08 1.53
N ASP A 202 13.24 1.01 2.15
CA ASP A 202 13.50 0.58 3.52
C ASP A 202 13.81 1.80 4.42
N THR A 203 14.13 1.60 5.68
CA THR A 203 14.48 2.67 6.61
C THR A 203 15.60 3.58 6.09
N PRO A 204 16.76 3.06 5.59
CA PRO A 204 17.79 3.89 4.97
C PRO A 204 17.29 4.73 3.79
N ALA A 205 16.43 4.16 2.93
CA ALA A 205 15.91 4.87 1.77
C ALA A 205 14.91 5.98 2.16
N VAL A 206 14.15 5.82 3.25
CA VAL A 206 13.31 6.90 3.81
C VAL A 206 14.19 8.03 4.33
N ILE A 207 15.23 7.71 5.10
CA ILE A 207 16.18 8.70 5.63
C ILE A 207 16.89 9.45 4.51
N ASP A 208 17.34 8.74 3.47
CA ASP A 208 17.99 9.39 2.31
C ASP A 208 17.03 10.36 1.60
N LYS A 209 15.78 9.96 1.38
CA LYS A 209 14.78 10.74 0.64
C LYS A 209 14.22 11.93 1.41
N PHE A 210 13.99 11.78 2.71
CA PHE A 210 13.32 12.79 3.55
C PHE A 210 14.23 13.40 4.63
N GLY A 211 15.31 12.72 5.01
CA GLY A 211 16.24 13.12 6.07
C GLY A 211 15.66 12.96 7.47
N ILE A 212 14.67 12.08 7.63
CA ILE A 212 14.00 11.75 8.88
C ILE A 212 13.76 10.24 8.94
N ASN A 213 13.50 9.71 10.13
CA ASN A 213 13.15 8.30 10.31
C ASN A 213 11.70 8.03 9.92
N PRO A 214 11.35 6.77 9.56
CA PRO A 214 9.97 6.41 9.22
C PRO A 214 8.94 6.75 10.30
N ASN A 215 9.28 6.58 11.58
CA ASN A 215 8.39 6.94 12.70
C ASN A 215 8.09 8.44 12.82
N GLN A 216 8.84 9.28 12.13
CA GLN A 216 8.61 10.73 12.06
C GLN A 216 7.77 11.14 10.83
N MET A 217 7.41 10.17 9.95
CA MET A 217 6.69 10.49 8.71
C MET A 217 5.29 11.07 8.98
N ILE A 218 4.58 10.57 10.00
CA ILE A 218 3.26 11.10 10.39
C ILE A 218 3.38 12.59 10.75
N ASP A 219 4.35 12.93 11.59
CA ASP A 219 4.59 14.31 12.00
C ASP A 219 5.06 15.18 10.83
N PHE A 220 5.88 14.61 9.96
CA PHE A 220 6.32 15.30 8.75
C PHE A 220 5.15 15.66 7.84
N LEU A 221 4.24 14.71 7.58
CA LEU A 221 3.03 14.93 6.78
C LEU A 221 2.07 15.91 7.48
N THR A 222 1.94 15.81 8.79
CA THR A 222 1.11 16.74 9.60
C THR A 222 1.61 18.18 9.50
N LEU A 223 2.92 18.39 9.60
CA LEU A 223 3.54 19.72 9.52
C LEU A 223 3.48 20.30 8.11
N MET A 224 3.81 19.47 7.11
CA MET A 224 3.87 19.91 5.72
C MET A 224 2.48 20.02 5.08
N GLY A 225 1.53 19.18 5.50
CA GLY A 225 0.26 18.96 4.85
C GLY A 225 0.38 18.16 3.55
N ASP A 226 -0.77 17.86 2.99
CA ASP A 226 -0.91 17.25 1.66
C ASP A 226 -2.06 17.90 0.90
N ALA A 227 -1.72 18.71 -0.11
CA ALA A 227 -2.71 19.43 -0.91
C ALA A 227 -3.55 18.48 -1.77
N SER A 228 -3.02 17.31 -2.17
CA SER A 228 -3.77 16.33 -2.96
C SER A 228 -4.87 15.65 -2.15
N ASP A 229 -4.66 15.56 -0.84
CA ASP A 229 -5.62 14.97 0.10
C ASP A 229 -6.42 16.03 0.88
N GLY A 230 -6.19 17.32 0.60
CA GLY A 230 -6.87 18.39 1.31
C GLY A 230 -6.42 18.54 2.77
N ILE A 231 -5.27 17.98 3.13
CA ILE A 231 -4.70 18.07 4.49
C ILE A 231 -3.90 19.37 4.58
N LYS A 232 -4.33 20.24 5.51
CA LYS A 232 -3.68 21.54 5.74
C LYS A 232 -2.45 21.34 6.62
N GLY A 233 -1.27 21.72 6.11
CA GLY A 233 -0.07 21.78 6.93
C GLY A 233 -0.04 23.03 7.81
N VAL A 234 1.02 23.15 8.59
CA VAL A 234 1.27 24.31 9.43
C VAL A 234 1.81 25.47 8.55
N PRO A 235 1.15 26.65 8.51
CA PRO A 235 1.59 27.77 7.72
C PRO A 235 3.04 28.18 8.02
N GLY A 236 3.84 28.32 6.96
CA GLY A 236 5.27 28.67 7.07
C GLY A 236 6.20 27.48 7.29
N ILE A 237 5.65 26.25 7.35
CA ILE A 237 6.42 25.02 7.41
C ILE A 237 6.26 24.26 6.09
N GLY A 238 7.30 24.25 5.27
CA GLY A 238 7.41 23.40 4.08
C GLY A 238 8.37 22.25 4.34
N LYS A 239 8.59 21.43 3.31
CA LYS A 239 9.40 20.19 3.37
C LYS A 239 10.73 20.35 4.12
N LYS A 240 11.52 21.41 3.81
CA LYS A 240 12.82 21.63 4.43
C LYS A 240 12.67 21.97 5.92
N THR A 241 11.76 22.90 6.24
CA THR A 241 11.55 23.34 7.63
C THR A 241 11.00 22.20 8.49
N ALA A 242 10.05 21.40 7.98
CA ALA A 242 9.52 20.22 8.67
C ALA A 242 10.66 19.22 9.00
N LYS A 243 11.50 18.90 8.00
CA LYS A 243 12.68 18.05 8.21
C LYS A 243 13.59 18.61 9.29
N ASP A 244 14.03 19.89 9.15
CA ASP A 244 15.00 20.50 10.06
C ASP A 244 14.47 20.50 11.51
N LEU A 245 13.18 20.78 11.70
CA LEU A 245 12.52 20.76 12.99
C LEU A 245 12.42 19.33 13.58
N LEU A 246 12.08 18.32 12.76
CA LEU A 246 12.01 16.94 13.22
C LEU A 246 13.37 16.36 13.58
N VAL A 247 14.42 16.74 12.87
CA VAL A 247 15.80 16.35 13.21
C VAL A 247 16.23 16.99 14.53
N GLU A 248 15.86 18.26 14.78
CA GLU A 248 16.28 19.00 15.97
C GLU A 248 15.47 18.62 17.21
N TYR A 249 14.12 18.45 17.06
CA TYR A 249 13.23 18.25 18.21
C TYR A 249 12.64 16.85 18.32
N GLY A 250 12.76 16.02 17.30
CA GLY A 250 12.27 14.64 17.29
C GLY A 250 10.82 14.50 16.86
N ASP A 251 9.89 15.17 17.54
CA ASP A 251 8.45 15.11 17.32
C ASP A 251 7.78 16.48 17.54
N ILE A 252 6.50 16.58 17.16
CA ILE A 252 5.72 17.84 17.28
C ILE A 252 5.49 18.21 18.74
N GLU A 253 5.27 17.25 19.61
CA GLU A 253 5.06 17.49 21.05
C GLU A 253 6.26 18.18 21.69
N ASN A 254 7.45 17.74 21.31
CA ASN A 254 8.68 18.34 21.81
C ASN A 254 8.94 19.72 21.16
N MET A 255 8.59 19.90 19.90
CA MET A 255 8.62 21.24 19.26
C MET A 255 7.73 22.24 20.01
N LEU A 256 6.51 21.86 20.38
CA LEU A 256 5.58 22.71 21.11
C LEU A 256 6.09 23.05 22.52
N LYS A 257 6.73 22.09 23.21
CA LYS A 257 7.37 22.35 24.51
C LYS A 257 8.54 23.33 24.41
N HIS A 258 9.21 23.36 23.28
CA HIS A 258 10.39 24.21 23.06
C HIS A 258 10.11 25.39 22.10
N ILE A 259 8.85 25.74 21.91
CA ILE A 259 8.38 26.73 20.92
C ILE A 259 9.11 28.08 21.00
N GLY A 260 9.51 28.50 22.22
CA GLY A 260 10.24 29.74 22.45
C GLY A 260 11.66 29.79 21.81
N PHE A 261 12.22 28.64 21.46
CA PHE A 261 13.52 28.52 20.82
C PHE A 261 13.42 28.45 19.28
N ILE A 262 12.25 28.05 18.76
CA ILE A 262 12.00 27.98 17.32
C ILE A 262 11.81 29.40 16.77
N LYS A 263 12.48 29.72 15.68
CA LYS A 263 12.47 31.05 15.07
C LYS A 263 11.77 31.08 13.71
N GLY A 264 11.34 32.27 13.31
CA GLY A 264 10.83 32.51 11.97
C GLY A 264 9.35 32.19 11.80
N ARG A 265 8.93 32.01 10.53
CA ARG A 265 7.52 31.80 10.18
C ARG A 265 6.95 30.50 10.70
N GLY A 266 7.78 29.45 10.80
CA GLY A 266 7.38 28.15 11.31
C GLY A 266 6.96 28.20 12.79
N ALA A 267 7.68 28.94 13.63
CA ALA A 267 7.32 29.15 15.03
C ALA A 267 5.95 29.83 15.17
N LYS A 268 5.73 30.89 14.38
CA LYS A 268 4.45 31.57 14.34
C LYS A 268 3.31 30.62 13.95
N GLY A 269 3.51 29.83 12.86
CA GLY A 269 2.53 28.85 12.40
C GLY A 269 2.22 27.80 13.46
N LEU A 270 3.24 27.24 14.14
CA LEU A 270 3.05 26.27 15.22
C LEU A 270 2.21 26.83 16.39
N ILE A 271 2.45 28.08 16.76
CA ILE A 271 1.69 28.75 17.83
C ILE A 271 0.23 28.99 17.41
N GLU A 272 0.04 29.57 16.22
CA GLU A 272 -1.29 30.00 15.74
C GLU A 272 -2.18 28.81 15.34
N HIS A 273 -1.61 27.67 14.99
CA HIS A 273 -2.31 26.48 14.50
C HIS A 273 -2.07 25.23 15.38
N ALA A 274 -1.63 25.41 16.63
CA ALA A 274 -1.41 24.32 17.57
C ALA A 274 -2.65 23.43 17.74
N ASP A 275 -3.83 24.04 17.79
CA ASP A 275 -5.11 23.34 17.95
C ASP A 275 -5.54 22.53 16.72
N ASP A 276 -5.04 22.89 15.52
CA ASP A 276 -5.34 22.18 14.26
C ASP A 276 -4.46 20.93 14.09
N ILE A 277 -3.29 20.88 14.73
CA ILE A 277 -2.30 19.81 14.56
C ILE A 277 -2.86 18.43 14.87
N PRO A 278 -3.56 18.19 15.99
CA PRO A 278 -4.12 16.86 16.30
C PRO A 278 -5.14 16.39 15.26
N PHE A 279 -5.91 17.31 14.70
CA PHE A 279 -6.87 17.02 13.64
C PHE A 279 -6.16 16.62 12.33
N ASN A 280 -5.20 17.41 11.87
CA ASN A 280 -4.43 17.15 10.67
C ASN A 280 -3.62 15.84 10.78
N ARG A 281 -3.08 15.55 11.97
CA ARG A 281 -2.37 14.29 12.25
C ARG A 281 -3.30 13.08 12.04
N LYS A 282 -4.55 13.13 12.54
CA LYS A 282 -5.52 12.04 12.33
C LYS A 282 -5.84 11.82 10.86
N LEU A 283 -5.90 12.88 10.05
CA LEU A 283 -6.12 12.75 8.61
C LEU A 283 -4.93 12.11 7.88
N ALA A 284 -3.69 12.45 8.30
CA ALA A 284 -2.45 11.96 7.69
C ALA A 284 -2.06 10.55 8.15
N THR A 285 -2.63 10.07 9.23
CA THR A 285 -2.24 8.79 9.82
C THR A 285 -2.97 7.62 9.16
N ILE A 286 -2.22 6.63 8.71
CA ILE A 286 -2.75 5.34 8.26
C ILE A 286 -3.18 4.55 9.50
N VAL A 287 -4.42 4.07 9.49
CA VAL A 287 -4.97 3.29 10.60
C VAL A 287 -4.41 1.87 10.57
N THR A 288 -3.95 1.38 11.72
CA THR A 288 -3.30 0.08 11.85
C THR A 288 -4.04 -0.88 12.79
N ASN A 289 -5.24 -0.50 13.21
CA ASN A 289 -6.08 -1.26 14.15
C ASN A 289 -7.55 -1.34 13.71
N LEU A 290 -7.81 -1.39 12.41
CA LEU A 290 -9.17 -1.59 11.91
C LEU A 290 -9.77 -2.89 12.45
N ALA A 291 -11.06 -2.84 12.81
CA ALA A 291 -11.83 -4.01 13.22
C ALA A 291 -12.24 -4.85 11.99
N ILE A 292 -11.25 -5.37 11.24
CA ILE A 292 -11.46 -6.25 10.09
C ILE A 292 -11.30 -7.71 10.52
N GLY A 293 -12.07 -8.60 9.90
CA GLY A 293 -12.10 -10.02 10.26
C GLY A 293 -10.92 -10.83 9.75
N GLN A 294 -10.19 -10.32 8.77
CA GLN A 294 -9.08 -11.03 8.12
C GLN A 294 -7.76 -10.80 8.84
N ASP A 295 -6.93 -11.83 8.86
CA ASP A 295 -5.53 -11.75 9.25
C ASP A 295 -4.63 -12.45 8.21
N TRP A 296 -3.32 -12.58 8.51
CA TRP A 296 -2.38 -13.23 7.61
C TRP A 296 -2.80 -14.66 7.22
N ASN A 297 -3.36 -15.46 8.15
CA ASN A 297 -3.74 -16.85 7.88
C ASN A 297 -4.85 -16.98 6.82
N ASP A 298 -5.72 -15.98 6.73
CA ASP A 298 -6.85 -15.97 5.79
C ASP A 298 -6.42 -15.58 4.37
N LEU A 299 -5.19 -15.04 4.22
CA LEU A 299 -4.73 -14.40 2.98
C LEU A 299 -3.72 -15.25 2.21
N LYS A 300 -3.90 -16.57 2.31
CA LYS A 300 -3.11 -17.54 1.54
C LYS A 300 -3.50 -17.50 0.07
N ILE A 301 -2.49 -17.45 -0.82
CA ILE A 301 -2.72 -17.58 -2.25
C ILE A 301 -3.24 -18.98 -2.55
N ASN A 302 -4.35 -19.06 -3.27
CA ASN A 302 -4.82 -20.34 -3.78
C ASN A 302 -3.99 -20.74 -5.00
N THR A 303 -3.08 -21.69 -4.78
CA THR A 303 -2.18 -22.19 -5.84
C THR A 303 -2.72 -23.47 -6.51
N ASP A 304 -3.99 -23.85 -6.28
CA ASP A 304 -4.60 -24.96 -6.99
C ASP A 304 -4.82 -24.57 -8.47
N PRO A 305 -4.04 -25.12 -9.41
CA PRO A 305 -4.15 -24.75 -10.82
C PRO A 305 -5.53 -25.06 -11.41
N CYS A 306 -6.23 -26.06 -10.84
CA CYS A 306 -7.55 -26.48 -11.36
C CYS A 306 -8.66 -25.54 -10.92
N ALA A 307 -8.48 -24.80 -9.81
CA ALA A 307 -9.54 -24.00 -9.24
C ALA A 307 -9.89 -22.74 -10.06
N HIS A 308 -8.90 -22.17 -10.76
CA HIS A 308 -9.03 -20.84 -11.37
C HIS A 308 -8.56 -20.76 -12.84
N ILE A 309 -7.99 -21.86 -13.38
CA ILE A 309 -7.39 -21.84 -14.73
C ILE A 309 -8.43 -21.55 -15.82
N ASP A 310 -9.64 -22.06 -15.66
CA ASP A 310 -10.72 -21.86 -16.64
C ASP A 310 -11.17 -20.39 -16.64
N GLU A 311 -11.34 -19.79 -15.46
CA GLU A 311 -11.67 -18.35 -15.32
C GLU A 311 -10.56 -17.47 -15.92
N LEU A 312 -9.28 -17.78 -15.68
CA LEU A 312 -8.17 -17.07 -16.32
C LEU A 312 -8.19 -17.22 -17.84
N ARG A 313 -8.48 -18.42 -18.33
CA ARG A 313 -8.56 -18.71 -19.77
C ARG A 313 -9.68 -17.91 -20.41
N ASP A 314 -10.86 -17.90 -19.81
CA ASP A 314 -12.00 -17.14 -20.29
C ASP A 314 -11.71 -15.64 -20.28
N LEU A 315 -11.14 -15.14 -19.19
CA LEU A 315 -10.77 -13.73 -19.06
C LEU A 315 -9.70 -13.30 -20.08
N TYR A 316 -8.65 -14.13 -20.32
CA TYR A 316 -7.63 -13.83 -21.31
C TYR A 316 -8.18 -13.89 -22.73
N ASN A 317 -9.15 -14.77 -23.03
CA ASN A 317 -9.87 -14.79 -24.31
C ASN A 317 -10.71 -13.54 -24.48
N GLU A 318 -11.51 -13.13 -23.47
CA GLU A 318 -12.34 -11.92 -23.49
C GLU A 318 -11.51 -10.65 -23.71
N LEU A 319 -10.35 -10.58 -23.05
CA LEU A 319 -9.41 -9.45 -23.14
C LEU A 319 -8.49 -9.53 -24.36
N GLU A 320 -8.50 -10.62 -25.12
CA GLU A 320 -7.59 -10.92 -26.24
C GLU A 320 -6.09 -10.90 -25.83
N PHE A 321 -5.81 -11.39 -24.63
CA PHE A 321 -4.46 -11.50 -24.11
C PHE A 321 -3.78 -12.79 -24.59
N ARG A 322 -3.43 -12.82 -25.88
CA ARG A 322 -2.98 -14.04 -26.58
C ARG A 322 -1.70 -14.63 -26.03
N ASN A 323 -0.74 -13.79 -25.61
CA ASN A 323 0.52 -14.26 -25.05
C ASN A 323 0.31 -14.90 -23.68
N GLU A 324 -0.50 -14.27 -22.86
CA GLU A 324 -0.87 -14.72 -21.53
C GLU A 324 -1.68 -16.03 -21.62
N LEU A 325 -2.62 -16.09 -22.57
CA LEU A 325 -3.38 -17.31 -22.86
C LEU A 325 -2.46 -18.48 -23.25
N ALA A 326 -1.52 -18.25 -24.17
CA ALA A 326 -0.55 -19.28 -24.57
C ALA A 326 0.37 -19.69 -23.41
N SER A 327 0.65 -18.79 -22.48
CA SER A 327 1.50 -19.07 -21.31
C SER A 327 0.80 -19.90 -20.24
N LEU A 328 -0.54 -19.93 -20.20
CA LEU A 328 -1.29 -20.72 -19.21
C LEU A 328 -0.98 -22.22 -19.26
N ASP A 329 -0.72 -22.73 -20.46
CA ASP A 329 -0.42 -24.16 -20.66
C ASP A 329 1.05 -24.49 -20.34
N HIS A 330 1.87 -23.49 -20.02
CA HIS A 330 3.27 -23.67 -19.64
C HIS A 330 3.38 -24.09 -18.17
N PRO A 331 4.16 -25.14 -17.85
CA PRO A 331 4.30 -25.63 -16.46
C PRO A 331 4.88 -24.57 -15.49
N ASN A 332 5.52 -23.53 -16.01
CA ASN A 332 6.14 -22.44 -15.24
C ASN A 332 5.23 -21.22 -15.06
N HIS A 333 3.97 -21.26 -15.48
CA HIS A 333 3.05 -20.15 -15.22
C HIS A 333 2.75 -20.08 -13.70
N PRO A 334 2.81 -18.87 -13.07
CA PRO A 334 2.60 -18.73 -11.62
C PRO A 334 1.28 -19.33 -11.12
N ALA A 335 0.22 -19.28 -11.94
CA ALA A 335 -1.07 -19.91 -11.62
C ALA A 335 -1.01 -21.46 -11.60
N ASN A 336 0.04 -22.08 -12.14
CA ASN A 336 0.20 -23.55 -12.15
C ASN A 336 0.98 -24.11 -10.94
N GLY A 337 1.32 -23.28 -9.97
CA GLY A 337 1.95 -23.72 -8.70
C GLY A 337 3.34 -24.35 -8.82
N SER A 338 3.96 -24.35 -10.02
CA SER A 338 5.27 -24.96 -10.22
C SER A 338 6.42 -24.00 -9.90
N LYS A 339 7.35 -24.46 -9.06
CA LYS A 339 8.64 -23.78 -8.83
C LYS A 339 9.49 -23.87 -10.10
N SER A 340 9.64 -22.78 -10.86
CA SER A 340 10.59 -22.74 -11.98
C SER A 340 12.01 -22.43 -11.51
N VAL A 341 12.95 -23.24 -11.94
CA VAL A 341 14.41 -23.13 -11.62
C VAL A 341 15.17 -22.31 -12.66
N ALA A 342 14.54 -21.59 -13.57
CA ALA A 342 15.26 -21.01 -14.70
C ALA A 342 14.79 -19.61 -15.09
N ASP A 343 15.10 -18.60 -14.25
CA ASP A 343 15.29 -17.21 -14.75
C ASP A 343 16.24 -16.44 -13.80
N SER A 344 17.42 -17.03 -13.58
CA SER A 344 18.25 -16.76 -12.41
C SER A 344 19.30 -15.66 -12.55
N GLN A 345 19.31 -14.82 -13.59
CA GLN A 345 20.38 -13.80 -13.68
C GLN A 345 19.92 -12.35 -13.51
N ALA A 346 18.73 -11.95 -13.96
CA ALA A 346 18.21 -10.60 -13.71
C ALA A 346 17.53 -10.45 -12.34
N ASP A 347 16.94 -11.54 -11.83
CA ASP A 347 16.27 -11.56 -10.52
C ASP A 347 17.25 -11.69 -9.35
N THR A 348 18.45 -12.25 -9.57
CA THR A 348 19.47 -12.44 -8.51
C THR A 348 20.01 -11.12 -7.97
N GLU A 349 20.18 -10.10 -8.81
CA GLU A 349 20.60 -8.77 -8.35
C GLU A 349 19.52 -8.07 -7.55
N SER A 350 18.26 -8.23 -7.94
CA SER A 350 17.11 -7.64 -7.23
C SER A 350 16.81 -8.35 -5.91
N GLN A 351 16.89 -9.68 -5.86
CA GLN A 351 16.77 -10.46 -4.62
C GLN A 351 17.93 -10.19 -3.66
N ALA A 352 19.15 -10.04 -4.20
CA ALA A 352 20.32 -9.65 -3.43
C ALA A 352 20.20 -8.24 -2.85
N GLN A 353 19.46 -7.34 -3.49
CA GLN A 353 19.23 -5.99 -2.99
C GLN A 353 18.19 -5.97 -1.86
N VAL A 354 17.12 -6.78 -1.96
CA VAL A 354 16.13 -6.97 -0.88
C VAL A 354 16.76 -7.72 0.30
N ALA A 355 17.50 -8.80 0.05
CA ALA A 355 18.24 -9.52 1.08
C ALA A 355 19.32 -8.66 1.73
N LYS A 356 20.00 -7.77 0.98
CA LYS A 356 20.95 -6.80 1.53
C LYS A 356 20.28 -5.73 2.35
N SER A 357 19.12 -5.19 1.96
CA SER A 357 18.39 -4.22 2.79
C SER A 357 17.84 -4.86 4.06
N LEU A 358 17.39 -6.12 4.00
CA LEU A 358 16.98 -6.89 5.18
C LEU A 358 18.16 -7.35 6.06
N GLN A 359 19.38 -7.48 5.50
CA GLN A 359 20.60 -7.89 6.22
C GLN A 359 21.45 -6.72 6.71
N SER A 360 21.43 -5.55 6.06
CA SER A 360 22.22 -4.37 6.48
C SER A 360 21.78 -3.87 7.84
N THR A 361 20.51 -4.04 8.19
CA THR A 361 20.00 -3.75 9.53
C THR A 361 20.57 -4.68 10.62
N LYS A 362 21.09 -5.89 10.27
CA LYS A 362 21.76 -6.79 11.24
C LYS A 362 23.19 -6.32 11.61
N SER A 363 23.88 -5.56 10.74
CA SER A 363 25.29 -5.18 11.01
C SER A 363 25.42 -3.89 11.83
N ASP A 364 24.42 -3.01 11.79
CA ASP A 364 24.49 -1.74 12.53
C ASP A 364 23.99 -1.86 13.97
N SER A 365 23.06 -2.78 14.26
CA SER A 365 22.63 -3.06 15.62
C SER A 365 23.68 -3.76 16.51
N ILE A 366 24.72 -4.38 15.90
CA ILE A 366 25.81 -5.06 16.63
C ILE A 366 26.96 -4.10 16.94
N LYS A 367 27.09 -2.96 16.26
CA LYS A 367 28.20 -2.00 16.49
C LYS A 367 27.94 -1.03 17.64
N ASP A 368 26.68 -0.80 18.02
CA ASP A 368 26.34 0.13 19.12
C ASP A 368 26.40 -0.52 20.52
N SER A 369 26.55 -1.84 20.61
CA SER A 369 26.62 -2.55 21.89
C SER A 369 28.03 -2.85 22.42
N THR A 370 29.10 -2.34 21.73
CA THR A 370 30.51 -2.62 22.10
C THR A 370 31.36 -1.39 22.46
N ASN A 371 30.72 -0.20 22.63
CA ASN A 371 31.42 0.98 23.15
C ASN A 371 30.65 1.58 24.33
N HIS A 372 30.76 0.92 25.48
CA HIS A 372 30.67 1.54 26.80
C HIS A 372 31.67 0.86 27.73
#